data_99b16f6f0f243b4140a0bfd8f0ed3c89
#
_entry.id   99b16f6f0f243b4140a0bfd8f0ed3c89
#
_cell.length_a   1.000
_cell.length_b   1.000
_cell.length_c   1.000
_cell.angle_alpha   90.00
_cell.angle_beta   90.00
_cell.angle_gamma   90.00
#
_symmetry.space_group_name_H-M   'P 1'
#
loop_
_entity.id
_entity.type
_entity.pdbx_description
1 polymer ?
#
loop_
_entity_poly.entity_id
_entity_poly.type
_entity_poly.pdbx_seq_one_letter_code
_entity_poly.pdbx_strand_id
1 'polypeptide(L)'
;MGRPKGSKNKIKDNWKPVFLAAMRSYPVVRVACEQAGISRALAYQHRVSDPTFALAWTEAKDDGIDVLEASLHKRAREKDTLAAIFLLKHLRPAVYADNVNVSVSGSLSVEEVQSARTSLHAKLKQIEEVIAPDKRKLLTS
;
A
#
# COMPACT_ATOMS: atom_id res chain seq x y z
N MET A 1 40.33 -8.67 -22.45
CA MET A 1 40.35 -7.87 -21.21
C MET A 1 39.34 -8.45 -20.23
N GLY A 2 39.82 -9.07 -19.17
CA GLY A 2 38.95 -9.67 -18.16
C GLY A 2 38.16 -8.62 -17.41
N ARG A 3 36.86 -8.83 -17.23
CA ARG A 3 36.05 -8.07 -16.27
C ARG A 3 36.78 -8.07 -14.93
N PRO A 4 36.92 -6.91 -14.22
CA PRO A 4 37.42 -6.92 -12.87
C PRO A 4 36.53 -7.85 -12.05
N LYS A 5 37.13 -8.88 -11.46
CA LYS A 5 36.45 -9.73 -10.50
C LYS A 5 35.87 -8.83 -9.43
N GLY A 6 34.53 -8.73 -9.43
CA GLY A 6 33.81 -7.91 -8.49
C GLY A 6 34.35 -8.12 -7.11
N SER A 7 34.74 -7.04 -6.47
CA SER A 7 34.97 -6.99 -5.04
C SER A 7 33.85 -7.76 -4.39
N LYS A 8 34.16 -8.90 -3.76
CA LYS A 8 33.22 -9.56 -2.88
C LYS A 8 32.91 -8.55 -1.80
N ASN A 9 31.79 -7.82 -1.96
CA ASN A 9 31.23 -7.02 -0.88
C ASN A 9 31.14 -7.98 0.30
N LYS A 10 32.09 -7.85 1.24
CA LYS A 10 31.98 -8.58 2.51
C LYS A 10 30.68 -8.09 3.11
N ILE A 11 29.67 -8.98 3.07
CA ILE A 11 28.41 -8.77 3.77
C ILE A 11 28.85 -8.47 5.20
N LYS A 12 28.58 -7.27 5.69
CA LYS A 12 28.91 -6.92 7.06
C LYS A 12 28.14 -7.88 7.95
N ASP A 13 28.79 -8.56 8.85
CA ASP A 13 28.18 -9.53 9.77
C ASP A 13 27.01 -8.94 10.58
N ASN A 14 26.90 -7.62 10.60
CA ASN A 14 25.86 -6.84 11.31
C ASN A 14 24.85 -6.16 10.38
N TRP A 15 24.48 -6.78 9.28
CA TRP A 15 23.52 -6.19 8.33
C TRP A 15 22.05 -6.22 8.82
N LYS A 16 21.69 -7.21 9.63
CA LYS A 16 20.30 -7.36 10.13
C LYS A 16 19.80 -6.14 10.91
N PRO A 17 20.52 -5.62 11.91
CA PRO A 17 20.11 -4.38 12.59
C PRO A 17 20.00 -3.18 11.66
N VAL A 18 20.89 -3.03 10.69
CA VAL A 18 20.84 -1.95 9.69
C VAL A 18 19.59 -2.08 8.82
N PHE A 19 19.31 -3.29 8.36
CA PHE A 19 18.11 -3.60 7.58
C PHE A 19 16.83 -3.27 8.36
N LEU A 20 16.73 -3.70 9.61
CA LEU A 20 15.55 -3.46 10.45
C LEU A 20 15.38 -1.96 10.78
N ALA A 21 16.46 -1.24 11.05
CA ALA A 21 16.40 0.21 11.25
C ALA A 21 15.91 0.94 10.00
N ALA A 22 16.39 0.53 8.83
CA ALA A 22 15.91 1.06 7.55
C ALA A 22 14.42 0.79 7.31
N MET A 23 13.94 -0.41 7.64
CA MET A 23 12.52 -0.78 7.54
C MET A 23 11.63 0.04 8.47
N ARG A 24 12.10 0.38 9.67
CA ARG A 24 11.37 1.26 10.60
C ARG A 24 11.23 2.69 10.08
N SER A 25 12.24 3.17 9.37
CA SER A 25 12.24 4.53 8.80
C SER A 25 11.47 4.59 7.48
N TYR A 26 11.65 3.56 6.66
CA TYR A 26 11.08 3.48 5.32
C TYR A 26 10.76 2.03 4.96
N PRO A 27 9.50 1.58 5.09
CA PRO A 27 9.14 0.16 5.02
C PRO A 27 9.14 -0.40 3.60
N VAL A 28 10.24 -0.23 2.89
CA VAL A 28 10.48 -0.74 1.53
C VAL A 28 11.69 -1.64 1.53
N VAL A 29 11.48 -2.92 1.27
CA VAL A 29 12.53 -3.97 1.31
C VAL A 29 13.73 -3.63 0.45
N ARG A 30 13.51 -3.10 -0.75
CA ARG A 30 14.59 -2.70 -1.66
C ARG A 30 15.52 -1.66 -1.01
N VAL A 31 14.96 -0.62 -0.43
CA VAL A 31 15.71 0.45 0.22
C VAL A 31 16.47 -0.08 1.45
N ALA A 32 15.82 -0.92 2.25
CA ALA A 32 16.46 -1.54 3.40
C ALA A 32 17.64 -2.45 3.01
N CYS A 33 17.50 -3.22 1.92
CA CYS A 33 18.59 -4.02 1.39
C CYS A 33 19.75 -3.18 0.86
N GLU A 34 19.48 -2.09 0.16
CA GLU A 34 20.51 -1.15 -0.33
C GLU A 34 21.29 -0.53 0.83
N GLN A 35 20.60 -0.09 1.88
CA GLN A 35 21.25 0.46 3.08
C GLN A 35 22.06 -0.57 3.85
N ALA A 36 21.58 -1.79 3.94
CA ALA A 36 22.27 -2.90 4.60
C ALA A 36 23.39 -3.52 3.75
N GLY A 37 23.46 -3.19 2.46
CA GLY A 37 24.47 -3.72 1.54
C GLY A 37 24.28 -5.20 1.22
N ILE A 38 23.05 -5.68 1.18
CA ILE A 38 22.68 -7.07 0.90
C ILE A 38 21.75 -7.20 -0.31
N SER A 39 21.65 -8.39 -0.87
CA SER A 39 20.66 -8.71 -1.89
C SER A 39 19.27 -8.99 -1.26
N ARG A 40 18.22 -8.76 -2.04
CA ARG A 40 16.86 -9.13 -1.63
C ARG A 40 16.73 -10.63 -1.37
N ALA A 41 17.37 -11.45 -2.21
CA ALA A 41 17.37 -12.91 -2.05
C ALA A 41 17.92 -13.34 -0.70
N LEU A 42 19.03 -12.75 -0.26
CA LEU A 42 19.62 -13.02 1.05
C LEU A 42 18.69 -12.63 2.19
N ALA A 43 18.06 -11.45 2.10
CA ALA A 43 17.11 -10.99 3.11
C ALA A 43 15.94 -11.98 3.28
N TYR A 44 15.32 -12.40 2.19
CA TYR A 44 14.22 -13.36 2.22
C TYR A 44 14.65 -14.76 2.66
N GLN A 45 15.84 -15.21 2.29
CA GLN A 45 16.40 -16.47 2.76
C GLN A 45 16.53 -16.49 4.30
N HIS A 46 17.06 -15.42 4.88
CA HIS A 46 17.15 -15.28 6.33
C HIS A 46 15.79 -15.13 7.01
N ARG A 47 14.83 -14.50 6.36
CA ARG A 47 13.46 -14.42 6.88
C ARG A 47 12.82 -15.81 7.02
N VAL A 48 13.11 -16.73 6.10
CA VAL A 48 12.59 -18.09 6.14
C VAL A 48 13.35 -18.94 7.19
N SER A 49 14.66 -18.79 7.28
CA SER A 49 15.52 -19.62 8.13
C SER A 49 15.62 -19.16 9.59
N ASP A 50 15.33 -17.90 9.86
CA ASP A 50 15.45 -17.30 11.19
C ASP A 50 14.10 -16.71 11.65
N PRO A 51 13.34 -17.44 12.52
CA PRO A 51 12.04 -16.97 13.00
C PRO A 51 12.12 -15.66 13.80
N THR A 52 13.19 -15.45 14.54
CA THR A 52 13.42 -14.23 15.32
C THR A 52 13.59 -13.02 14.40
N PHE A 53 14.36 -13.18 13.33
CA PHE A 53 14.51 -12.15 12.31
C PHE A 53 13.20 -11.88 11.54
N ALA A 54 12.44 -12.94 11.25
CA ALA A 54 11.12 -12.79 10.59
C ALA A 54 10.15 -11.98 11.44
N LEU A 55 10.11 -12.21 12.74
CA LEU A 55 9.28 -11.44 13.67
C LEU A 55 9.74 -9.98 13.74
N ALA A 56 11.03 -9.74 13.95
CA ALA A 56 11.61 -8.40 13.99
C ALA A 56 11.40 -7.62 12.67
N TRP A 57 11.40 -8.31 11.54
CA TRP A 57 11.07 -7.72 10.24
C TRP A 57 9.61 -7.25 10.18
N THR A 58 8.67 -8.08 10.64
CA THR A 58 7.26 -7.72 10.66
C THR A 58 7.03 -6.51 11.56
N GLU A 59 7.56 -6.51 12.76
CA GLU A 59 7.49 -5.38 13.69
C GLU A 59 8.10 -4.10 13.10
N ALA A 60 9.29 -4.19 12.52
CA ALA A 60 9.96 -3.04 11.90
C ALA A 60 9.17 -2.46 10.71
N LYS A 61 8.51 -3.33 9.95
CA LYS A 61 7.62 -2.91 8.86
C LYS A 61 6.39 -2.17 9.39
N ASP A 62 5.77 -2.71 10.42
CA ASP A 62 4.58 -2.11 11.04
C ASP A 62 4.92 -0.74 11.66
N ASP A 63 6.04 -0.64 12.40
CA ASP A 63 6.56 0.64 12.90
C ASP A 63 6.76 1.67 11.78
N GLY A 64 7.30 1.25 10.63
CA GLY A 64 7.49 2.12 9.47
C GLY A 64 6.17 2.58 8.83
N ILE A 65 5.16 1.72 8.82
CA ILE A 65 3.81 2.04 8.35
C ILE A 65 3.15 3.05 9.29
N ASP A 66 3.27 2.85 10.60
CA ASP A 66 2.75 3.78 11.61
C ASP A 66 3.32 5.19 11.46
N VAL A 67 4.61 5.30 11.20
CA VAL A 67 5.27 6.59 10.91
C VAL A 67 4.69 7.24 9.64
N LEU A 68 4.46 6.45 8.60
CA LEU A 68 3.85 6.94 7.37
C LEU A 68 2.41 7.39 7.57
N GLU A 69 1.61 6.62 8.30
CA GLU A 69 0.24 6.99 8.67
C GLU A 69 0.20 8.27 9.50
N ALA A 70 1.07 8.40 10.49
CA ALA A 70 1.19 9.63 11.29
C ALA A 70 1.51 10.86 10.42
N SER A 71 2.40 10.69 9.45
CA SER A 71 2.74 11.75 8.48
C SER A 71 1.54 12.12 7.60
N LEU A 72 0.76 11.14 7.16
CA LEU A 72 -0.43 11.34 6.36
C LEU A 72 -1.52 12.08 7.16
N HIS A 73 -1.74 11.67 8.42
CA HIS A 73 -2.65 12.36 9.34
C HIS A 73 -2.26 13.82 9.57
N LYS A 74 -0.96 14.07 9.77
CA LYS A 74 -0.44 15.42 9.93
C LYS A 74 -0.73 16.28 8.70
N ARG A 75 -0.40 15.79 7.50
CA ARG A 75 -0.66 16.49 6.23
C ARG A 75 -2.14 16.76 6.02
N ALA A 76 -3.01 15.80 6.31
CA ALA A 76 -4.45 15.95 6.20
C ALA A 76 -4.99 17.11 7.06
N ARG A 77 -4.41 17.30 8.25
CA ARG A 77 -4.77 18.39 9.17
C ARG A 77 -4.19 19.76 8.75
N GLU A 78 -3.08 19.76 8.04
CA GLU A 78 -2.32 20.95 7.61
C GLU A 78 -2.74 21.50 6.23
N LYS A 79 -3.92 21.19 5.71
CA LYS A 79 -4.49 21.64 4.43
C LYS A 79 -4.22 20.78 3.20
N ASP A 80 -3.72 19.56 3.33
CA ASP A 80 -3.67 18.62 2.22
C ASP A 80 -5.05 17.94 2.05
N THR A 81 -5.87 18.52 1.18
CA THR A 81 -7.22 18.01 0.91
C THR A 81 -7.22 16.58 0.41
N LEU A 82 -6.25 16.21 -0.42
CA LEU A 82 -6.12 14.85 -0.97
C LEU A 82 -5.84 13.83 0.13
N ALA A 83 -4.92 14.15 1.03
CA ALA A 83 -4.61 13.30 2.19
C ALA A 83 -5.83 13.16 3.11
N ALA A 84 -6.57 14.25 3.36
CA ALA A 84 -7.80 14.24 4.16
C ALA A 84 -8.89 13.34 3.52
N ILE A 85 -9.12 13.47 2.23
CA ILE A 85 -10.05 12.66 1.46
C ILE A 85 -9.68 11.17 1.53
N PHE A 86 -8.41 10.85 1.32
CA PHE A 86 -7.92 9.47 1.38
C PHE A 86 -8.17 8.84 2.76
N LEU A 87 -7.83 9.54 3.83
CA LEU A 87 -8.03 9.07 5.20
C LEU A 87 -9.51 8.89 5.54
N LEU A 88 -10.36 9.87 5.22
CA LEU A 88 -11.80 9.81 5.49
C LEU A 88 -12.46 8.65 4.73
N LYS A 89 -12.08 8.45 3.47
CA LYS A 89 -12.57 7.34 2.66
C LYS A 89 -12.17 5.98 3.22
N HIS A 90 -10.97 5.88 3.78
CA HIS A 90 -10.45 4.66 4.36
C HIS A 90 -11.03 4.37 5.76
N LEU A 91 -11.08 5.40 6.60
CA LEU A 91 -11.53 5.27 8.00
C LEU A 91 -13.06 5.18 8.15
N ARG A 92 -13.82 5.85 7.27
CA ARG A 92 -15.28 5.84 7.26
C ARG A 92 -15.84 5.65 5.86
N PRO A 93 -15.62 4.49 5.23
CA PRO A 93 -16.05 4.24 3.86
C PRO A 93 -17.58 4.35 3.69
N ALA A 94 -18.36 3.96 4.68
CA ALA A 94 -19.82 4.05 4.63
C ALA A 94 -20.35 5.49 4.46
N VAL A 95 -19.60 6.49 4.92
CA VAL A 95 -20.01 7.90 4.87
C VAL A 95 -19.40 8.62 3.66
N TYR A 96 -18.15 8.31 3.30
CA TYR A 96 -17.37 9.10 2.36
C TYR A 96 -17.06 8.40 1.03
N ALA A 97 -17.33 7.09 0.89
CA ALA A 97 -16.94 6.34 -0.31
C ALA A 97 -17.53 6.90 -1.62
N ASP A 98 -18.76 7.35 -1.59
CA ASP A 98 -19.48 7.80 -2.79
C ASP A 98 -19.31 9.30 -3.10
N ASN A 99 -18.99 10.10 -2.10
CA ASN A 99 -18.89 11.56 -2.24
C ASN A 99 -17.49 12.06 -2.64
N VAL A 100 -16.47 11.21 -2.52
CA VAL A 100 -15.06 11.62 -2.67
C VAL A 100 -14.53 11.41 -4.09
N ASN A 101 -15.14 10.56 -4.89
CA ASN A 101 -14.73 10.31 -6.27
C ASN A 101 -14.85 11.51 -7.21
N VAL A 102 -15.61 12.53 -6.84
CA VAL A 102 -15.85 13.72 -7.67
C VAL A 102 -14.74 14.77 -7.52
N SER A 103 -14.03 14.79 -6.39
CA SER A 103 -13.06 15.86 -6.07
C SER A 103 -11.62 15.56 -6.54
N VAL A 104 -11.28 14.31 -6.83
CA VAL A 104 -9.92 13.90 -7.26
C VAL A 104 -9.71 14.11 -8.76
N SER A 105 -10.77 14.33 -9.52
CA SER A 105 -10.75 14.43 -10.98
C SER A 105 -10.59 15.86 -11.52
N GLY A 106 -9.99 16.77 -10.78
CA GLY A 106 -9.76 18.16 -11.19
C GLY A 106 -8.97 18.39 -12.47
N SER A 107 -8.48 17.33 -13.11
CA SER A 107 -7.79 17.35 -14.40
C SER A 107 -8.47 16.49 -15.49
N LEU A 108 -9.57 15.81 -15.18
CA LEU A 108 -10.31 15.01 -16.14
C LEU A 108 -11.33 15.86 -16.89
N SER A 109 -11.43 15.67 -18.20
CA SER A 109 -12.47 16.29 -18.99
C SER A 109 -13.87 15.80 -18.57
N VAL A 110 -14.89 16.64 -18.78
CA VAL A 110 -16.28 16.27 -18.50
C VAL A 110 -16.70 15.00 -19.23
N GLU A 111 -16.15 14.76 -20.42
CA GLU A 111 -16.40 13.57 -21.23
C GLU A 111 -15.81 12.30 -20.62
N GLU A 112 -14.59 12.36 -20.07
CA GLU A 112 -13.97 11.25 -19.37
C GLU A 112 -14.71 10.87 -18.09
N VAL A 113 -15.19 11.86 -17.34
CA VAL A 113 -16.02 11.65 -16.15
C VAL A 113 -17.35 11.01 -16.52
N GLN A 114 -18.00 11.43 -17.59
CA GLN A 114 -19.26 10.84 -18.06
C GLN A 114 -19.04 9.43 -18.60
N SER A 115 -17.96 9.15 -19.31
CA SER A 115 -17.59 7.82 -19.77
C SER A 115 -17.34 6.86 -18.60
N ALA A 116 -16.59 7.28 -17.61
CA ALA A 116 -16.36 6.51 -16.37
C ALA A 116 -17.68 6.25 -15.60
N ARG A 117 -18.55 7.24 -15.53
CA ARG A 117 -19.88 7.16 -14.90
C ARG A 117 -20.78 6.14 -15.61
N THR A 118 -20.81 6.16 -16.94
CA THR A 118 -21.57 5.23 -17.76
C THR A 118 -21.06 3.79 -17.59
N SER A 119 -19.76 3.58 -17.60
CA SER A 119 -19.12 2.27 -17.36
C SER A 119 -19.44 1.74 -15.96
N LEU A 120 -19.38 2.59 -14.95
CA LEU A 120 -19.71 2.23 -13.57
C LEU A 120 -21.19 1.86 -13.42
N HIS A 121 -22.07 2.63 -14.06
CA HIS A 121 -23.52 2.39 -14.05
C HIS A 121 -23.87 1.07 -14.72
N ALA A 122 -23.25 0.74 -15.84
CA ALA A 122 -23.41 -0.53 -16.52
C ALA A 122 -22.95 -1.71 -15.67
N LYS A 123 -21.83 -1.59 -14.96
CA LYS A 123 -21.33 -2.62 -14.03
C LYS A 123 -22.24 -2.80 -12.81
N LEU A 124 -22.76 -1.72 -12.25
CA LEU A 124 -23.72 -1.76 -11.14
C LEU A 124 -25.01 -2.43 -11.55
N LYS A 125 -25.51 -2.13 -12.75
CA LYS A 125 -26.71 -2.76 -13.30
C LYS A 125 -26.54 -4.27 -13.51
N GLN A 126 -25.37 -4.72 -13.98
CA GLN A 126 -25.03 -6.13 -14.09
C GLN A 126 -25.00 -6.83 -12.72
N ILE A 127 -24.47 -6.18 -11.71
CA ILE A 127 -24.43 -6.69 -10.33
C ILE A 127 -25.85 -6.78 -9.76
N GLU A 128 -26.71 -5.78 -9.98
CA GLU A 128 -28.11 -5.79 -9.57
C GLU A 128 -28.90 -6.92 -10.26
N GLU A 129 -28.68 -7.18 -11.53
CA GLU A 129 -29.31 -8.29 -12.26
C GLU A 129 -28.90 -9.67 -11.74
N VAL A 130 -27.64 -9.80 -11.25
CA VAL A 130 -27.15 -11.04 -10.62
C VAL A 130 -27.71 -11.21 -9.20
N ILE A 131 -27.89 -10.13 -8.45
CA ILE A 131 -28.38 -10.15 -7.05
C ILE A 131 -29.92 -10.14 -6.98
N ALA A 132 -30.61 -9.55 -7.95
CA ALA A 132 -32.07 -9.45 -7.98
C ALA A 132 -32.83 -10.78 -7.89
N PRO A 133 -32.39 -11.91 -8.50
CA PRO A 133 -33.02 -13.21 -8.31
C PRO A 133 -32.98 -13.70 -6.86
N ASP A 134 -31.88 -13.47 -6.16
CA ASP A 134 -31.70 -13.89 -4.77
C ASP A 134 -32.53 -13.05 -3.79
N LYS A 135 -32.64 -11.74 -4.03
CA LYS A 135 -33.55 -10.88 -3.23
C LYS A 135 -35.01 -11.24 -3.39
N ARG A 136 -35.43 -11.63 -4.58
CA ARG A 136 -36.82 -12.08 -4.83
C ARG A 136 -37.14 -13.40 -4.12
N LYS A 137 -36.16 -14.31 -4.03
CA LYS A 137 -36.32 -15.57 -3.26
C LYS A 137 -36.40 -15.33 -1.76
N LEU A 138 -35.70 -14.32 -1.23
CA LEU A 138 -35.74 -13.96 0.20
C LEU A 138 -37.01 -13.22 0.61
N LEU A 139 -37.68 -12.54 -0.34
CA LEU A 139 -38.93 -11.80 -0.10
C LEU A 139 -40.21 -12.64 -0.31
N THR A 140 -40.11 -13.82 -0.90
CA THR A 140 -41.24 -14.73 -1.21
C THR A 140 -41.29 -15.97 -0.34
N SER A 141 -40.40 -16.11 0.64
CA SER A 141 -40.49 -17.21 1.64
C SER A 141 -41.10 -16.77 2.94
#